data_c792edcabc2a72a4be2aee16a999d0b8
#
_entry.id   c792edcabc2a72a4be2aee16a999d0b8
#
_cell.length_a   1.000
_cell.length_b   1.000
_cell.length_c   1.000
_cell.angle_alpha   90.00
_cell.angle_beta   90.00
_cell.angle_gamma   90.00
#
_symmetry.space_group_name_H-M   'P 1'
#
loop_
_entity.id
_entity.type
_entity.pdbx_description
1 polymer ?
#
loop_
_entity_poly.entity_id
_entity_poly.type
_entity_poly.pdbx_seq_one_letter_code
_entity_poly.pdbx_strand_id
1 'polypeptide(L)'
;MGMWIGRNRKARVTYGFDEIALVPGRVTINPNEVDITFSLPRKTAGPLELKIPILASAMDGVVDVGFAIAMNKLGGLAVLNLEGVQTRYKNPPEVLQKVVEASKSEITALLQRIYQEPIQQDLIAARVRQIKDAGVVAAVSSIPQRAAEFGRIAQEAGADVFVVQSTVSTVRHISSEYKSLDLEKFCREMRIPVIVGNTVGYDVTLEIMECGPAAVLVGVGPGAACTSRGVLGLGVPR
;
A
#
# COMPACT_ATOMS: atom_id res chain seq x y z
N MET A 1 12.43 -29.22 12.26
CA MET A 1 12.30 -29.26 13.75
C MET A 1 11.45 -28.07 14.18
N GLY A 2 10.46 -28.24 15.05
CA GLY A 2 9.68 -27.13 15.58
C GLY A 2 10.18 -26.76 16.97
N MET A 3 10.31 -25.47 17.25
CA MET A 3 10.71 -24.95 18.55
C MET A 3 9.47 -24.78 19.45
N TRP A 4 9.54 -25.18 20.70
CA TRP A 4 8.47 -24.94 21.66
C TRP A 4 8.60 -23.55 22.27
N ILE A 5 7.49 -22.79 22.28
CA ILE A 5 7.41 -21.48 22.90
C ILE A 5 6.49 -21.57 24.11
N GLY A 6 7.04 -21.37 25.30
CA GLY A 6 6.30 -21.48 26.55
C GLY A 6 5.71 -22.88 26.75
N ARG A 7 4.69 -22.98 27.59
CA ARG A 7 4.00 -24.27 27.87
C ARG A 7 3.02 -24.59 26.74
N ASN A 8 3.22 -25.70 26.06
CA ASN A 8 2.30 -26.32 25.08
C ASN A 8 2.08 -25.56 23.75
N ARG A 9 2.97 -24.66 23.35
CA ARG A 9 2.89 -24.00 22.01
C ARG A 9 4.10 -24.36 21.18
N LYS A 10 3.87 -24.86 19.98
CA LYS A 10 4.91 -25.16 19.00
C LYS A 10 4.99 -24.01 17.99
N ALA A 11 6.16 -23.38 17.88
CA ALA A 11 6.40 -22.41 16.84
C ALA A 11 6.57 -23.10 15.47
N ARG A 12 6.09 -22.44 14.42
CA ARG A 12 6.46 -22.78 13.04
C ARG A 12 7.73 -22.02 12.67
N VAL A 13 8.63 -22.69 11.98
CA VAL A 13 9.75 -22.01 11.33
C VAL A 13 9.20 -21.30 10.10
N THR A 14 9.53 -20.02 9.96
CA THR A 14 9.23 -19.20 8.78
C THR A 14 10.54 -18.71 8.18
N TYR A 15 10.61 -18.64 6.85
CA TYR A 15 11.80 -18.28 6.12
C TYR A 15 11.58 -16.94 5.42
N GLY A 16 12.59 -16.09 5.37
CA GLY A 16 12.60 -14.93 4.51
C GLY A 16 12.97 -15.31 3.07
N PHE A 17 12.77 -14.40 2.13
CA PHE A 17 13.16 -14.63 0.73
C PHE A 17 14.65 -14.88 0.54
N ASP A 18 15.48 -14.36 1.44
CA ASP A 18 16.96 -14.60 1.42
C ASP A 18 17.35 -16.02 1.86
N GLU A 19 16.41 -16.78 2.43
CA GLU A 19 16.65 -18.12 2.97
C GLU A 19 16.06 -19.23 2.10
N ILE A 20 15.33 -18.87 1.03
CA ILE A 20 14.67 -19.83 0.13
C ILE A 20 15.04 -19.57 -1.33
N ALA A 21 14.92 -20.60 -2.16
CA ALA A 21 15.06 -20.50 -3.60
C ALA A 21 14.01 -21.37 -4.29
N LEU A 22 13.63 -21.00 -5.51
CA LEU A 22 12.74 -21.80 -6.33
C LEU A 22 13.54 -22.95 -6.97
N VAL A 23 12.99 -24.15 -6.87
CA VAL A 23 13.58 -25.33 -7.54
C VAL A 23 13.07 -25.37 -8.99
N PRO A 24 13.93 -25.49 -9.99
CA PRO A 24 13.51 -25.62 -11.38
C PRO A 24 12.57 -26.81 -11.58
N GLY A 25 11.51 -26.60 -12.37
CA GLY A 25 10.59 -27.65 -12.75
C GLY A 25 11.14 -28.59 -13.84
N ARG A 26 10.32 -29.55 -14.24
CA ARG A 26 10.68 -30.51 -15.33
C ARG A 26 10.65 -29.90 -16.72
N VAL A 27 9.94 -28.79 -16.88
CA VAL A 27 9.78 -28.07 -18.14
C VAL A 27 10.33 -26.66 -17.93
N THR A 28 11.14 -26.21 -18.86
CA THR A 28 11.67 -24.85 -18.90
C THR A 28 11.04 -24.09 -20.06
N ILE A 29 10.84 -22.79 -19.87
CA ILE A 29 10.38 -21.86 -20.88
C ILE A 29 11.35 -20.69 -20.97
N ASN A 30 11.55 -20.14 -22.16
CA ASN A 30 12.38 -18.96 -22.30
C ASN A 30 11.74 -17.77 -21.56
N PRO A 31 12.49 -16.96 -20.82
CA PRO A 31 11.95 -15.82 -20.07
C PRO A 31 11.11 -14.87 -20.94
N ASN A 32 11.47 -14.68 -22.20
CA ASN A 32 10.76 -13.80 -23.14
C ASN A 32 9.40 -14.35 -23.62
N GLU A 33 9.11 -15.62 -23.35
CA GLU A 33 7.87 -16.30 -23.70
C GLU A 33 6.88 -16.34 -22.52
N VAL A 34 7.30 -15.85 -21.35
CA VAL A 34 6.44 -15.82 -20.17
C VAL A 34 5.60 -14.55 -20.18
N ASP A 35 4.28 -14.71 -20.18
CA ASP A 35 3.36 -13.59 -19.94
C ASP A 35 3.36 -13.25 -18.44
N ILE A 36 3.81 -12.04 -18.12
CA ILE A 36 3.84 -11.49 -16.76
C ILE A 36 2.80 -10.39 -16.55
N THR A 37 1.86 -10.22 -17.48
CA THR A 37 0.79 -9.24 -17.38
C THR A 37 -0.07 -9.51 -16.13
N PHE A 38 -0.33 -8.48 -15.36
CA PHE A 38 -1.19 -8.55 -14.20
C PHE A 38 -2.48 -7.78 -14.46
N SER A 39 -3.63 -8.43 -14.25
CA SER A 39 -4.96 -7.86 -14.45
C SER A 39 -5.64 -7.59 -13.11
N LEU A 40 -5.95 -6.32 -12.83
CA LEU A 40 -6.75 -5.92 -11.69
C LEU A 40 -8.21 -5.74 -12.11
N PRO A 41 -9.18 -6.47 -11.52
CA PRO A 41 -10.58 -6.37 -11.91
C PRO A 41 -11.17 -4.98 -11.60
N ARG A 42 -12.01 -4.47 -12.52
CA ARG A 42 -12.76 -3.22 -12.37
C ARG A 42 -14.25 -3.49 -12.56
N LYS A 43 -15.10 -2.69 -11.90
CA LYS A 43 -16.56 -2.88 -11.95
C LYS A 43 -17.21 -2.40 -13.26
N THR A 44 -16.67 -1.32 -13.82
CA THR A 44 -17.35 -0.56 -14.90
C THR A 44 -16.60 -0.52 -16.22
N ALA A 45 -15.42 -1.13 -16.27
CA ALA A 45 -14.60 -1.19 -17.49
C ALA A 45 -13.89 -2.54 -17.55
N GLY A 46 -13.22 -2.84 -18.66
CA GLY A 46 -12.32 -3.98 -18.71
C GLY A 46 -11.25 -3.89 -17.59
N PRO A 47 -10.54 -4.99 -17.29
CA PRO A 47 -9.56 -5.01 -16.22
C PRO A 47 -8.49 -3.94 -16.43
N LEU A 48 -7.90 -3.46 -15.33
CA LEU A 48 -6.70 -2.65 -15.40
C LEU A 48 -5.50 -3.56 -15.57
N GLU A 49 -4.83 -3.45 -16.68
CA GLU A 49 -3.68 -4.30 -16.99
C GLU A 49 -2.36 -3.57 -16.70
N LEU A 50 -1.48 -4.26 -16.01
CA LEU A 50 -0.10 -3.86 -15.79
C LEU A 50 0.80 -4.80 -16.59
N LYS A 51 1.75 -4.23 -17.33
CA LYS A 51 2.71 -5.02 -18.14
C LYS A 51 3.67 -5.83 -17.27
N ILE A 52 3.93 -5.35 -16.04
CA ILE A 52 4.72 -6.05 -15.04
C ILE A 52 3.97 -6.05 -13.70
N PRO A 53 3.98 -7.16 -12.94
CA PRO A 53 3.23 -7.31 -11.69
C PRO A 53 3.96 -6.66 -10.50
N ILE A 54 4.37 -5.40 -10.63
CA ILE A 54 5.11 -4.67 -9.60
C ILE A 54 4.33 -3.43 -9.20
N LEU A 55 4.06 -3.33 -7.90
CA LEU A 55 3.45 -2.15 -7.27
C LEU A 55 4.46 -1.51 -6.30
N ALA A 56 4.77 -0.23 -6.50
CA ALA A 56 5.56 0.53 -5.55
C ALA A 56 4.68 0.95 -4.36
N SER A 57 5.20 0.69 -3.15
CA SER A 57 4.50 0.93 -1.89
C SER A 57 4.24 2.42 -1.65
N ALA A 58 3.10 2.71 -1.03
CA ALA A 58 2.66 4.05 -0.66
C ALA A 58 3.48 4.63 0.51
N MET A 59 4.68 5.07 0.24
CA MET A 59 5.61 5.63 1.22
C MET A 59 6.20 6.94 0.69
N ASP A 60 6.27 7.97 1.51
CA ASP A 60 6.77 9.30 1.11
C ASP A 60 8.22 9.30 0.61
N GLY A 61 9.04 8.38 1.12
CA GLY A 61 10.41 8.20 0.66
C GLY A 61 10.55 7.38 -0.62
N VAL A 62 9.44 6.90 -1.22
CA VAL A 62 9.45 6.03 -2.40
C VAL A 62 8.63 6.64 -3.53
N VAL A 63 7.40 7.08 -3.25
CA VAL A 63 6.46 7.50 -4.29
C VAL A 63 6.08 8.97 -4.15
N ASP A 64 6.44 9.73 -5.16
CA ASP A 64 5.89 11.02 -5.49
C ASP A 64 5.17 10.98 -6.84
N VAL A 65 4.66 12.11 -7.30
CA VAL A 65 3.98 12.21 -8.62
C VAL A 65 4.91 11.83 -9.76
N GLY A 66 6.17 12.28 -9.72
CA GLY A 66 7.15 11.97 -10.77
C GLY A 66 7.48 10.49 -10.85
N PHE A 67 7.70 9.87 -9.70
CA PHE A 67 7.94 8.43 -9.61
C PHE A 67 6.71 7.62 -10.06
N ALA A 68 5.49 8.04 -9.69
CA ALA A 68 4.27 7.37 -10.13
C ALA A 68 4.14 7.36 -11.66
N ILE A 69 4.45 8.48 -12.31
CA ILE A 69 4.47 8.59 -13.77
C ILE A 69 5.55 7.69 -14.38
N ALA A 70 6.77 7.70 -13.83
CA ALA A 70 7.87 6.89 -14.32
C ALA A 70 7.59 5.38 -14.21
N MET A 71 7.06 4.94 -13.06
CA MET A 71 6.72 3.53 -12.81
C MET A 71 5.65 3.03 -13.77
N ASN A 72 4.62 3.84 -14.06
CA ASN A 72 3.61 3.50 -15.06
C ASN A 72 4.20 3.36 -16.48
N LYS A 73 5.11 4.24 -16.88
CA LYS A 73 5.79 4.14 -18.18
C LYS A 73 6.60 2.87 -18.33
N LEU A 74 7.12 2.33 -17.23
CA LEU A 74 7.80 1.03 -17.19
C LEU A 74 6.83 -0.16 -17.18
N GLY A 75 5.53 0.09 -17.03
CA GLY A 75 4.49 -0.93 -17.07
C GLY A 75 4.03 -1.45 -15.71
N GLY A 76 4.58 -0.92 -14.62
CA GLY A 76 4.13 -1.19 -13.24
C GLY A 76 3.14 -0.15 -12.73
N LEU A 77 2.90 -0.14 -11.43
CA LEU A 77 2.02 0.82 -10.76
C LEU A 77 2.70 1.35 -9.50
N ALA A 78 2.54 2.63 -9.20
CA ALA A 78 2.97 3.21 -7.94
C ALA A 78 1.77 3.80 -7.19
N VAL A 79 1.72 3.57 -5.89
CA VAL A 79 0.64 4.03 -5.03
C VAL A 79 1.10 5.26 -4.25
N LEU A 80 0.46 6.41 -4.49
CA LEU A 80 0.76 7.65 -3.78
C LEU A 80 0.08 7.67 -2.42
N ASN A 81 0.85 7.95 -1.35
CA ASN A 81 0.32 8.07 -0.01
C ASN A 81 -0.41 9.42 0.19
N LEU A 82 -1.72 9.36 0.49
CA LEU A 82 -2.52 10.55 0.78
C LEU A 82 -2.41 11.04 2.24
N GLU A 83 -1.68 10.34 3.08
CA GLU A 83 -1.45 10.72 4.49
C GLU A 83 -0.11 11.42 4.68
N GLY A 84 0.68 11.51 3.64
CA GLY A 84 2.07 11.93 3.70
C GLY A 84 2.31 13.39 3.32
N VAL A 85 3.56 13.69 3.01
CA VAL A 85 4.07 15.02 2.65
C VAL A 85 3.40 15.56 1.39
N GLN A 86 3.03 14.66 0.45
CA GLN A 86 2.47 15.02 -0.84
C GLN A 86 1.14 15.79 -0.75
N THR A 87 0.38 15.58 0.31
CA THR A 87 -0.95 16.19 0.52
C THR A 87 -0.99 17.17 1.69
N ARG A 88 0.14 17.36 2.38
CA ARG A 88 0.28 18.36 3.45
C ARG A 88 0.93 19.65 2.95
N TYR A 89 1.77 19.56 1.92
CA TYR A 89 2.55 20.67 1.42
C TYR A 89 2.37 20.87 -0.08
N LYS A 90 2.30 22.13 -0.50
CA LYS A 90 2.22 22.48 -1.94
C LYS A 90 3.51 22.11 -2.67
N ASN A 91 4.67 22.26 -2.00
CA ASN A 91 5.99 21.91 -2.52
C ASN A 91 6.67 20.79 -1.69
N PRO A 92 6.28 19.51 -1.87
CA PRO A 92 6.86 18.38 -1.16
C PRO A 92 8.38 18.24 -1.31
N PRO A 93 9.01 18.49 -2.48
CA PRO A 93 10.46 18.36 -2.63
C PRO A 93 11.26 19.22 -1.64
N GLU A 94 10.84 20.46 -1.39
CA GLU A 94 11.52 21.32 -0.41
C GLU A 94 11.46 20.77 1.02
N VAL A 95 10.35 20.11 1.36
CA VAL A 95 10.16 19.51 2.68
C VAL A 95 11.03 18.25 2.82
N LEU A 96 11.04 17.41 1.79
CA LEU A 96 11.87 16.21 1.76
C LEU A 96 13.37 16.54 1.77
N GLN A 97 13.78 17.62 1.08
CA GLN A 97 15.16 18.09 1.12
C GLN A 97 15.61 18.45 2.55
N LYS A 98 14.77 19.12 3.34
CA LYS A 98 15.04 19.41 4.75
C LYS A 98 15.22 18.13 5.58
N VAL A 99 14.46 17.06 5.25
CA VAL A 99 14.61 15.74 5.92
C VAL A 99 15.97 15.12 5.58
N VAL A 100 16.40 15.21 4.32
CA VAL A 100 17.71 14.68 3.88
C VAL A 100 18.88 15.43 4.53
N GLU A 101 18.74 16.74 4.73
CA GLU A 101 19.78 17.61 5.30
C GLU A 101 19.84 17.57 6.83
N ALA A 102 18.79 17.05 7.49
CA ALA A 102 18.70 17.05 8.95
C ALA A 102 19.71 16.10 9.58
N SER A 103 20.30 16.53 10.69
CA SER A 103 21.18 15.68 11.52
C SER A 103 20.38 14.58 12.23
N LYS A 104 21.07 13.52 12.67
CA LYS A 104 20.47 12.40 13.42
C LYS A 104 19.78 12.86 14.72
N SER A 105 20.23 13.93 15.32
CA SER A 105 19.64 14.48 16.56
C SER A 105 18.38 15.29 16.30
N GLU A 106 18.21 15.86 15.12
CA GLU A 106 17.10 16.76 14.77
C GLU A 106 15.98 16.08 13.99
N ILE A 107 16.29 14.99 13.27
CA ILE A 107 15.38 14.35 12.34
C ILE A 107 14.04 13.96 12.96
N THR A 108 14.03 13.42 14.18
CA THR A 108 12.80 12.97 14.83
C THR A 108 11.84 14.15 15.08
N ALA A 109 12.37 15.25 15.65
CA ALA A 109 11.58 16.46 15.91
C ALA A 109 11.10 17.13 14.60
N LEU A 110 11.93 17.09 13.55
CA LEU A 110 11.57 17.60 12.24
C LEU A 110 10.43 16.79 11.64
N LEU A 111 10.52 15.45 11.62
CA LEU A 111 9.46 14.58 11.10
C LEU A 111 8.16 14.77 11.88
N GLN A 112 8.21 14.86 13.21
CA GLN A 112 7.01 15.13 14.00
C GLN A 112 6.33 16.44 13.58
N ARG A 113 7.08 17.52 13.37
CA ARG A 113 6.53 18.80 12.87
C ARG A 113 5.95 18.68 11.48
N ILE A 114 6.65 18.01 10.55
CA ILE A 114 6.18 17.81 9.18
C ILE A 114 4.84 17.09 9.16
N TYR A 115 4.68 16.03 9.95
CA TYR A 115 3.45 15.24 9.97
C TYR A 115 2.34 15.81 10.88
N GLN A 116 2.60 16.87 11.64
CA GLN A 116 1.56 17.64 12.36
C GLN A 116 0.77 18.57 11.45
N GLU A 117 1.35 19.00 10.31
CA GLU A 117 0.61 19.80 9.34
C GLU A 117 -0.65 19.05 8.86
N PRO A 118 -1.79 19.73 8.74
CA PRO A 118 -3.01 19.10 8.30
C PRO A 118 -2.93 18.64 6.83
N ILE A 119 -3.62 17.54 6.52
CA ILE A 119 -3.81 17.12 5.14
C ILE A 119 -4.79 18.08 4.46
N GLN A 120 -4.42 18.56 3.28
CA GLN A 120 -5.21 19.49 2.47
C GLN A 120 -5.97 18.71 1.40
N GLN A 121 -7.30 18.77 1.43
CA GLN A 121 -8.15 18.01 0.50
C GLN A 121 -7.98 18.43 -0.96
N ASP A 122 -7.73 19.72 -1.19
CA ASP A 122 -7.42 20.25 -2.53
C ASP A 122 -6.12 19.67 -3.10
N LEU A 123 -5.12 19.40 -2.24
CA LEU A 123 -3.88 18.75 -2.66
C LEU A 123 -4.11 17.27 -3.01
N ILE A 124 -5.05 16.57 -2.36
CA ILE A 124 -5.41 15.21 -2.77
C ILE A 124 -5.87 15.20 -4.24
N ALA A 125 -6.85 16.05 -4.55
CA ALA A 125 -7.35 16.18 -5.92
C ALA A 125 -6.26 16.65 -6.90
N ALA A 126 -5.43 17.61 -6.49
CA ALA A 126 -4.34 18.12 -7.32
C ALA A 126 -3.32 17.05 -7.68
N ARG A 127 -2.87 16.21 -6.70
CA ARG A 127 -1.90 15.13 -6.96
C ARG A 127 -2.47 14.07 -7.88
N VAL A 128 -3.72 13.66 -7.68
CA VAL A 128 -4.39 12.73 -8.58
C VAL A 128 -4.43 13.28 -10.01
N ARG A 129 -4.86 14.53 -10.20
CA ARG A 129 -4.89 15.18 -11.52
C ARG A 129 -3.51 15.25 -12.16
N GLN A 130 -2.47 15.64 -11.41
CA GLN A 130 -1.09 15.68 -11.92
C GLN A 130 -0.63 14.34 -12.51
N ILE A 131 -1.00 13.22 -11.87
CA ILE A 131 -0.71 11.88 -12.41
C ILE A 131 -1.56 11.63 -13.65
N LYS A 132 -2.86 11.94 -13.60
CA LYS A 132 -3.79 11.71 -14.72
C LYS A 132 -3.47 12.56 -15.95
N ASP A 133 -3.04 13.81 -15.77
CA ASP A 133 -2.66 14.70 -16.86
C ASP A 133 -1.44 14.20 -17.66
N ALA A 134 -0.62 13.34 -17.05
CA ALA A 134 0.45 12.63 -17.74
C ALA A 134 -0.04 11.40 -18.56
N GLY A 135 -1.35 11.13 -18.57
CA GLY A 135 -1.96 10.04 -19.34
C GLY A 135 -1.72 8.65 -18.75
N VAL A 136 -1.42 8.55 -17.46
CA VAL A 136 -1.09 7.30 -16.77
C VAL A 136 -2.11 6.95 -15.68
N VAL A 137 -2.00 5.74 -15.14
CA VAL A 137 -2.88 5.24 -14.07
C VAL A 137 -2.54 5.93 -12.76
N ALA A 138 -3.54 6.49 -12.07
CA ALA A 138 -3.42 7.10 -10.76
C ALA A 138 -3.91 6.14 -9.68
N ALA A 139 -2.99 5.61 -8.87
CA ALA A 139 -3.27 4.83 -7.68
C ALA A 139 -2.88 5.61 -6.43
N VAL A 140 -3.76 5.63 -5.43
CA VAL A 140 -3.54 6.38 -4.18
C VAL A 140 -3.97 5.56 -2.98
N SER A 141 -3.43 5.89 -1.80
CA SER A 141 -3.78 5.17 -0.57
C SER A 141 -4.13 6.08 0.60
N SER A 142 -4.96 5.56 1.49
CA SER A 142 -5.16 6.12 2.82
C SER A 142 -5.37 5.04 3.88
N ILE A 143 -5.29 5.44 5.15
CA ILE A 143 -5.66 4.58 6.27
C ILE A 143 -7.19 4.36 6.32
N PRO A 144 -7.68 3.27 6.93
CA PRO A 144 -9.11 2.96 7.00
C PRO A 144 -9.96 4.11 7.57
N GLN A 145 -9.43 4.85 8.54
CA GLN A 145 -10.14 5.94 9.23
C GLN A 145 -10.53 7.09 8.29
N ARG A 146 -9.77 7.30 7.22
CA ARG A 146 -9.96 8.38 6.24
C ARG A 146 -10.41 7.90 4.87
N ALA A 147 -10.47 6.57 4.69
CA ALA A 147 -10.72 5.97 3.38
C ALA A 147 -12.05 6.43 2.76
N ALA A 148 -13.11 6.56 3.55
CA ALA A 148 -14.41 7.00 3.04
C ALA A 148 -14.36 8.43 2.47
N GLU A 149 -13.68 9.35 3.15
CA GLU A 149 -13.55 10.73 2.71
C GLU A 149 -12.55 10.87 1.55
N PHE A 150 -11.34 10.37 1.73
CA PHE A 150 -10.27 10.51 0.75
C PHE A 150 -10.52 9.68 -0.52
N GLY A 151 -11.16 8.52 -0.37
CA GLY A 151 -11.57 7.70 -1.49
C GLY A 151 -12.56 8.41 -2.41
N ARG A 152 -13.54 9.12 -1.83
CA ARG A 152 -14.47 9.94 -2.60
C ARG A 152 -13.75 11.07 -3.35
N ILE A 153 -12.92 11.84 -2.66
CA ILE A 153 -12.15 12.95 -3.28
C ILE A 153 -11.25 12.42 -4.40
N ALA A 154 -10.51 11.34 -4.15
CA ALA A 154 -9.61 10.75 -5.13
C ALA A 154 -10.36 10.23 -6.36
N GLN A 155 -11.47 9.52 -6.16
CA GLN A 155 -12.32 9.03 -7.25
C GLN A 155 -12.90 10.16 -8.10
N GLU A 156 -13.40 11.23 -7.47
CA GLU A 156 -13.92 12.42 -8.15
C GLU A 156 -12.82 13.17 -8.91
N ALA A 157 -11.59 13.13 -8.42
CA ALA A 157 -10.43 13.70 -9.10
C ALA A 157 -9.90 12.84 -10.26
N GLY A 158 -10.43 11.61 -10.45
CA GLY A 158 -10.08 10.71 -11.54
C GLY A 158 -9.06 9.62 -11.19
N ALA A 159 -8.88 9.29 -9.91
CA ALA A 159 -8.06 8.13 -9.54
C ALA A 159 -8.61 6.84 -10.16
N ASP A 160 -7.72 5.92 -10.52
CA ASP A 160 -8.06 4.63 -11.13
C ASP A 160 -8.06 3.48 -10.13
N VAL A 161 -7.30 3.60 -9.04
CA VAL A 161 -7.19 2.59 -7.97
C VAL A 161 -7.13 3.28 -6.61
N PHE A 162 -7.84 2.74 -5.63
CA PHE A 162 -7.75 3.19 -4.25
C PHE A 162 -7.27 2.08 -3.32
N VAL A 163 -6.27 2.36 -2.49
CA VAL A 163 -5.69 1.40 -1.56
C VAL A 163 -6.06 1.79 -0.13
N VAL A 164 -6.75 0.91 0.58
CA VAL A 164 -6.98 1.02 2.03
C VAL A 164 -5.86 0.27 2.71
N GLN A 165 -4.93 0.99 3.34
CA GLN A 165 -3.72 0.40 3.89
C GLN A 165 -3.46 0.83 5.33
N SER A 166 -3.18 -0.16 6.19
CA SER A 166 -2.60 0.05 7.52
C SER A 166 -1.58 -1.04 7.82
N THR A 167 -0.84 -0.91 8.93
CA THR A 167 0.15 -1.93 9.34
C THR A 167 -0.49 -3.31 9.47
N VAL A 168 -1.70 -3.36 10.06
CA VAL A 168 -2.55 -4.56 10.11
C VAL A 168 -3.98 -4.12 9.83
N SER A 169 -4.63 -4.76 8.87
CA SER A 169 -6.04 -4.54 8.54
C SER A 169 -6.89 -5.74 8.90
N THR A 170 -8.06 -5.48 9.44
CA THR A 170 -9.10 -6.47 9.76
C THR A 170 -10.47 -5.91 9.38
N VAL A 171 -11.42 -6.79 9.08
CA VAL A 171 -12.81 -6.38 8.80
C VAL A 171 -13.47 -5.83 10.06
N ARG A 172 -13.15 -6.42 11.21
CA ARG A 172 -13.70 -6.01 12.52
C ARG A 172 -12.65 -5.24 13.30
N HIS A 173 -12.76 -3.92 13.27
CA HIS A 173 -11.93 -3.04 14.07
C HIS A 173 -12.79 -2.32 15.12
N ILE A 174 -12.37 -2.36 16.38
CA ILE A 174 -13.07 -1.72 17.49
C ILE A 174 -12.27 -0.49 17.93
N SER A 175 -12.91 0.66 17.95
CA SER A 175 -12.34 1.91 18.46
C SER A 175 -13.39 2.68 19.24
N SER A 176 -12.96 3.32 20.33
CA SER A 176 -13.76 4.28 21.08
C SER A 176 -13.60 5.72 20.54
N GLU A 177 -12.61 5.97 19.72
CA GLU A 177 -12.25 7.32 19.26
C GLU A 177 -12.85 7.68 17.90
N TYR A 178 -13.10 6.68 17.06
CA TYR A 178 -13.64 6.89 15.71
C TYR A 178 -14.49 5.71 15.25
N LYS A 179 -15.37 6.00 14.30
CA LYS A 179 -16.18 4.96 13.64
C LYS A 179 -15.30 4.14 12.70
N SER A 180 -15.30 2.82 12.90
CA SER A 180 -14.60 1.90 12.01
C SER A 180 -15.16 1.94 10.60
N LEU A 181 -14.31 1.76 9.60
CA LEU A 181 -14.72 1.65 8.21
C LEU A 181 -15.56 0.37 8.02
N ASP A 182 -16.75 0.52 7.47
CA ASP A 182 -17.51 -0.60 6.92
C ASP A 182 -16.89 -0.96 5.57
N LEU A 183 -15.98 -1.96 5.60
CA LEU A 183 -15.16 -2.31 4.45
C LEU A 183 -15.98 -2.86 3.28
N GLU A 184 -16.99 -3.70 3.57
CA GLU A 184 -17.87 -4.28 2.55
C GLU A 184 -18.68 -3.17 1.85
N LYS A 185 -19.30 -2.29 2.63
CA LYS A 185 -20.01 -1.14 2.10
C LYS A 185 -19.09 -0.25 1.27
N PHE A 186 -17.90 0.05 1.77
CA PHE A 186 -16.93 0.88 1.07
C PHE A 186 -16.50 0.26 -0.27
N CYS A 187 -16.12 -1.03 -0.27
CA CYS A 187 -15.77 -1.72 -1.51
C CYS A 187 -16.94 -1.74 -2.50
N ARG A 188 -18.18 -1.89 -2.03
CA ARG A 188 -19.37 -1.89 -2.89
C ARG A 188 -19.65 -0.52 -3.50
N GLU A 189 -19.50 0.56 -2.74
CA GLU A 189 -19.85 1.94 -3.17
C GLU A 189 -18.77 2.58 -4.06
N MET A 190 -17.50 2.22 -3.89
CA MET A 190 -16.43 2.71 -4.74
C MET A 190 -16.60 2.21 -6.19
N ARG A 191 -16.51 3.14 -7.15
CA ARG A 191 -16.61 2.82 -8.59
C ARG A 191 -15.28 2.30 -9.16
N ILE A 192 -14.15 2.69 -8.53
CA ILE A 192 -12.81 2.24 -8.88
C ILE A 192 -12.41 1.04 -8.03
N PRO A 193 -11.49 0.16 -8.50
CA PRO A 193 -10.97 -0.95 -7.73
C PRO A 193 -10.39 -0.51 -6.39
N VAL A 194 -10.75 -1.25 -5.35
CA VAL A 194 -10.20 -1.07 -4.00
C VAL A 194 -9.25 -2.22 -3.71
N ILE A 195 -8.04 -1.89 -3.29
CA ILE A 195 -7.06 -2.85 -2.75
C ILE A 195 -7.03 -2.66 -1.24
N VAL A 196 -6.98 -3.74 -0.46
CA VAL A 196 -7.04 -3.68 1.00
C VAL A 196 -5.87 -4.44 1.62
N GLY A 197 -5.25 -3.90 2.66
CA GLY A 197 -4.19 -4.57 3.43
C GLY A 197 -3.64 -3.68 4.55
N ASN A 198 -2.71 -4.19 5.31
CA ASN A 198 -1.98 -5.45 5.14
C ASN A 198 -2.51 -6.54 6.07
N THR A 199 -2.40 -7.76 5.64
CA THR A 199 -2.79 -8.94 6.43
C THR A 199 -1.71 -10.02 6.32
N VAL A 200 -1.70 -10.96 7.28
CA VAL A 200 -0.77 -12.12 7.29
C VAL A 200 -1.45 -13.43 7.67
N GLY A 201 -2.66 -13.36 8.23
CA GLY A 201 -3.41 -14.53 8.65
C GLY A 201 -4.37 -15.03 7.58
N TYR A 202 -4.52 -16.34 7.43
CA TYR A 202 -5.43 -16.92 6.45
C TYR A 202 -6.88 -16.45 6.66
N ASP A 203 -7.42 -16.62 7.88
CA ASP A 203 -8.83 -16.29 8.17
C ASP A 203 -9.13 -14.81 7.96
N VAL A 204 -8.24 -13.92 8.43
CA VAL A 204 -8.38 -12.46 8.24
C VAL A 204 -8.31 -12.08 6.77
N THR A 205 -7.42 -12.72 6.01
CA THR A 205 -7.33 -12.47 4.56
C THR A 205 -8.61 -12.90 3.85
N LEU A 206 -9.15 -14.05 4.21
CA LEU A 206 -10.41 -14.55 3.65
C LEU A 206 -11.58 -13.62 3.98
N GLU A 207 -11.73 -13.20 5.25
CA GLU A 207 -12.76 -12.23 5.65
C GLU A 207 -12.66 -10.91 4.85
N ILE A 208 -11.43 -10.41 4.61
CA ILE A 208 -11.23 -9.22 3.78
C ILE A 208 -11.63 -9.47 2.32
N MET A 209 -11.27 -10.62 1.75
CA MET A 209 -11.65 -10.97 0.38
C MET A 209 -13.17 -11.04 0.21
N GLU A 210 -13.90 -11.54 1.20
CA GLU A 210 -15.36 -11.60 1.21
C GLU A 210 -16.03 -10.22 1.19
N CYS A 211 -15.34 -9.16 1.66
CA CYS A 211 -15.80 -7.77 1.52
C CYS A 211 -15.76 -7.24 0.09
N GLY A 212 -15.21 -7.99 -0.88
CA GLY A 212 -15.22 -7.66 -2.31
C GLY A 212 -14.19 -6.65 -2.79
N PRO A 213 -12.98 -6.53 -2.19
CA PRO A 213 -11.90 -5.75 -2.79
C PRO A 213 -11.41 -6.41 -4.09
N ALA A 214 -10.78 -5.62 -4.95
CA ALA A 214 -10.17 -6.11 -6.18
C ALA A 214 -8.89 -6.91 -5.93
N ALA A 215 -8.19 -6.63 -4.82
CA ALA A 215 -7.01 -7.37 -4.38
C ALA A 215 -6.77 -7.17 -2.87
N VAL A 216 -5.96 -8.04 -2.26
CA VAL A 216 -5.54 -7.96 -0.86
C VAL A 216 -4.02 -7.92 -0.78
N LEU A 217 -3.47 -6.99 0.02
CA LEU A 217 -2.05 -6.92 0.30
C LEU A 217 -1.71 -7.87 1.46
N VAL A 218 -0.95 -8.91 1.16
CA VAL A 218 -0.54 -9.92 2.13
C VAL A 218 0.92 -9.70 2.49
N GLY A 219 1.21 -9.44 3.77
CA GLY A 219 2.55 -9.21 4.30
C GLY A 219 2.56 -8.10 5.36
N VAL A 220 3.18 -8.38 6.50
CA VAL A 220 3.47 -7.40 7.56
C VAL A 220 4.89 -7.63 8.04
N GLY A 221 5.74 -6.62 7.88
CA GLY A 221 7.14 -6.68 8.28
C GLY A 221 8.05 -7.64 7.49
N PRO A 222 7.78 -7.99 6.21
CA PRO A 222 8.62 -8.94 5.47
C PRO A 222 9.91 -8.32 4.96
N GLY A 223 9.94 -7.02 4.70
CA GLY A 223 11.08 -6.34 4.08
C GLY A 223 12.32 -6.27 4.99
N ALA A 224 13.51 -6.35 4.39
CA ALA A 224 14.78 -6.25 5.12
C ALA A 224 14.94 -4.91 5.86
N ALA A 225 14.46 -3.82 5.26
CA ALA A 225 14.48 -2.47 5.86
C ALA A 225 13.27 -2.18 6.78
N CYS A 226 12.32 -3.12 6.91
CA CYS A 226 11.11 -2.88 7.69
C CYS A 226 11.37 -2.92 9.20
N THR A 227 10.93 -1.89 9.91
CA THR A 227 11.07 -1.76 11.36
C THR A 227 9.88 -2.32 12.15
N SER A 228 8.77 -2.71 11.49
CA SER A 228 7.54 -3.15 12.17
C SER A 228 7.76 -4.29 13.16
N ARG A 229 8.57 -5.30 12.80
CA ARG A 229 8.87 -6.41 13.71
C ARG A 229 9.66 -5.96 14.93
N GLY A 230 10.64 -5.10 14.75
CA GLY A 230 11.50 -4.61 15.85
C GLY A 230 10.80 -3.60 16.76
N VAL A 231 9.94 -2.75 16.22
CA VAL A 231 9.28 -1.66 16.94
C VAL A 231 7.93 -2.10 17.52
N LEU A 232 7.12 -2.78 16.73
CA LEU A 232 5.75 -3.16 17.12
C LEU A 232 5.63 -4.61 17.59
N GLY A 233 6.65 -5.43 17.37
CA GLY A 233 6.58 -6.88 17.64
C GLY A 233 5.62 -7.62 16.71
N LEU A 234 5.19 -7.00 15.61
CA LEU A 234 4.22 -7.55 14.65
C LEU A 234 4.89 -7.84 13.32
N GLY A 235 4.56 -8.99 12.75
CA GLY A 235 5.01 -9.35 11.41
C GLY A 235 5.35 -10.80 11.24
N VAL A 236 5.47 -11.20 9.98
CA VAL A 236 5.89 -12.54 9.58
C VAL A 236 7.00 -12.39 8.53
N PRO A 237 8.14 -13.09 8.64
CA PRO A 237 9.12 -13.19 7.56
C PRO A 237 8.47 -13.81 6.32
N ARG A 238 8.86 -13.35 5.16
CA ARG A 238 8.40 -13.87 3.85
C ARG A 238 9.52 -13.75 2.85
#